data_27038709ea3f8a14d0a5f65234f1dd4f
#
_entry.id   27038709ea3f8a14d0a5f65234f1dd4f
#
_cell.length_a   1.000
_cell.length_b   1.000
_cell.length_c   1.000
_cell.angle_alpha   90.00
_cell.angle_beta   90.00
_cell.angle_gamma   90.00
#
_symmetry.space_group_name_H-M   'P 1'
#
loop_
_entity.id
_entity.type
_entity.pdbx_description
1 polymer ?
#
loop_
_entity_poly.entity_id
_entity_poly.type
_entity_poly.pdbx_seq_one_letter_code
_entity_poly.pdbx_strand_id
1 'polypeptide(L)'
;MATEQDVELLAASNCVVDLTSGIFLDPSREAFLSPSHARKVRLNRPRVRENVARILKAGLPFVLGTDAYHGYLYREVEYAVELGADTVTALQGVTSHAADICGLGHKLGSLAPGLAADIIAVKGNPLEQVSCLSQVGFVMKDGTICKQ
;
A
#
# COMPACT_ATOMS: atom_id res chain seq x y z
N MET A 1 17.95 -11.35 -1.49
CA MET A 1 16.76 -11.70 -2.29
C MET A 1 15.91 -12.61 -1.44
N ALA A 2 14.63 -12.34 -1.32
CA ALA A 2 13.74 -13.35 -0.78
C ALA A 2 13.77 -14.55 -1.72
N THR A 3 14.15 -15.72 -1.19
CA THR A 3 14.17 -16.98 -1.90
C THR A 3 12.78 -17.62 -1.88
N GLU A 4 12.56 -18.69 -2.64
CA GLU A 4 11.33 -19.47 -2.50
C GLU A 4 11.16 -19.99 -1.07
N GLN A 5 12.25 -20.43 -0.47
CA GLN A 5 12.25 -20.90 0.92
C GLN A 5 11.86 -19.82 1.92
N ASP A 6 12.25 -18.54 1.71
CA ASP A 6 11.81 -17.42 2.56
C ASP A 6 10.30 -17.18 2.44
N VAL A 7 9.75 -17.33 1.22
CA VAL A 7 8.30 -17.20 0.97
C VAL A 7 7.53 -18.35 1.61
N GLU A 8 8.04 -19.58 1.54
CA GLU A 8 7.45 -20.76 2.20
C GLU A 8 7.43 -20.58 3.73
N LEU A 9 8.52 -20.06 4.31
CA LEU A 9 8.59 -19.75 5.75
C LEU A 9 7.58 -18.67 6.14
N LEU A 10 7.43 -17.62 5.34
CA LEU A 10 6.42 -16.59 5.56
C LEU A 10 5.01 -17.15 5.44
N ALA A 11 4.74 -18.02 4.45
CA ALA A 11 3.45 -18.67 4.28
C ALA A 11 3.10 -19.61 5.44
N ALA A 12 4.09 -20.28 6.02
CA ALA A 12 3.91 -21.15 7.18
C ALA A 12 3.77 -20.37 8.50
N SER A 13 4.11 -19.10 8.52
CA SER A 13 3.95 -18.20 9.66
C SER A 13 2.62 -17.44 9.55
N ASN A 14 2.03 -17.06 10.66
CA ASN A 14 0.84 -16.19 10.67
C ASN A 14 1.23 -14.70 10.51
N CYS A 15 2.30 -14.41 9.77
CA CYS A 15 2.79 -13.06 9.57
C CYS A 15 2.06 -12.38 8.42
N VAL A 16 1.86 -11.07 8.55
CA VAL A 16 1.42 -10.19 7.47
C VAL A 16 2.61 -9.38 7.01
N VAL A 17 2.79 -9.24 5.70
CA VAL A 17 3.90 -8.49 5.12
C VAL A 17 3.50 -7.02 4.99
N ASP A 18 4.24 -6.12 5.61
CA ASP A 18 4.09 -4.69 5.36
C ASP A 18 4.99 -4.28 4.18
N LEU A 19 4.37 -3.92 3.06
CA LEU A 19 5.04 -3.49 1.85
C LEU A 19 5.18 -1.97 1.85
N THR A 20 6.40 -1.48 2.01
CA THR A 20 6.78 -0.05 1.90
C THR A 20 7.72 0.13 0.72
N SER A 21 7.30 -0.35 -0.43
CA SER A 21 8.18 -0.55 -1.60
C SER A 21 8.42 0.71 -2.42
N GLY A 22 7.54 1.69 -2.33
CA GLY A 22 7.57 2.90 -3.15
C GLY A 22 8.85 3.73 -2.99
N ILE A 23 9.54 3.66 -1.85
CA ILE A 23 10.85 4.31 -1.70
C ILE A 23 11.87 3.81 -2.73
N PHE A 24 11.77 2.55 -3.14
CA PHE A 24 12.61 1.96 -4.18
C PHE A 24 11.98 2.08 -5.57
N LEU A 25 10.67 1.85 -5.67
CA LEU A 25 9.97 1.71 -6.95
C LEU A 25 9.67 3.05 -7.62
N ASP A 26 9.44 4.12 -6.84
CA ASP A 26 9.12 5.43 -7.37
C ASP A 26 10.38 6.27 -7.67
N PRO A 27 10.73 6.50 -8.96
CA PRO A 27 11.89 7.31 -9.31
C PRO A 27 11.78 8.76 -8.83
N SER A 28 10.57 9.31 -8.69
CA SER A 28 10.37 10.69 -8.25
C SER A 28 10.86 10.93 -6.82
N ARG A 29 10.87 9.88 -5.99
CA ARG A 29 11.36 9.95 -4.61
C ARG A 29 12.88 10.11 -4.51
N GLU A 30 13.62 9.80 -5.58
CA GLU A 30 15.08 9.99 -5.61
C GLU A 30 15.50 11.45 -5.40
N ALA A 31 14.65 12.40 -5.79
CA ALA A 31 14.90 13.82 -5.61
C ALA A 31 15.00 14.25 -4.13
N PHE A 32 14.43 13.48 -3.22
CA PHE A 32 14.45 13.73 -1.77
C PHE A 32 15.60 13.02 -1.06
N LEU A 33 16.41 12.22 -1.78
CA LEU A 33 17.49 11.43 -1.21
C LEU A 33 18.85 12.07 -1.47
N SER A 34 19.79 11.79 -0.58
CA SER A 34 21.19 12.12 -0.86
C SER A 34 21.70 11.34 -2.10
N PRO A 35 22.69 11.82 -2.83
CA PRO A 35 23.21 11.13 -4.03
C PRO A 35 23.61 9.68 -3.78
N SER A 36 24.18 9.38 -2.60
CA SER A 36 24.58 8.03 -2.22
C SER A 36 23.36 7.11 -1.99
N HIS A 37 22.30 7.62 -1.35
CA HIS A 37 21.07 6.87 -1.14
C HIS A 37 20.29 6.68 -2.44
N ALA A 38 20.17 7.71 -3.28
CA ALA A 38 19.54 7.60 -4.59
C ALA A 38 20.22 6.53 -5.45
N ARG A 39 21.56 6.46 -5.42
CA ARG A 39 22.32 5.39 -6.10
C ARG A 39 21.96 4.01 -5.56
N LYS A 40 21.91 3.83 -4.23
CA LYS A 40 21.54 2.53 -3.61
C LYS A 40 20.12 2.11 -3.99
N VAL A 41 19.16 3.03 -3.92
CA VAL A 41 17.77 2.80 -4.30
C VAL A 41 17.69 2.33 -5.76
N ARG A 42 18.34 3.06 -6.67
CA ARG A 42 18.34 2.75 -8.10
C ARG A 42 18.93 1.37 -8.41
N LEU A 43 20.03 1.01 -7.77
CA LEU A 43 20.68 -0.29 -7.95
C LEU A 43 19.85 -1.45 -7.41
N ASN A 44 19.06 -1.23 -6.35
CA ASN A 44 18.23 -2.27 -5.74
C ASN A 44 16.80 -2.32 -6.31
N ARG A 45 16.36 -1.34 -7.08
CA ARG A 45 14.99 -1.26 -7.64
C ARG A 45 14.55 -2.54 -8.35
N PRO A 46 15.33 -3.14 -9.29
CA PRO A 46 14.91 -4.37 -9.95
C PRO A 46 14.69 -5.51 -8.96
N ARG A 47 15.58 -5.65 -8.00
CA ARG A 47 15.51 -6.69 -6.96
C ARG A 47 14.28 -6.52 -6.05
N VAL A 48 13.98 -5.28 -5.64
CA VAL A 48 12.79 -5.00 -4.82
C VAL A 48 11.54 -5.33 -5.62
N ARG A 49 11.48 -4.93 -6.90
CA ARG A 49 10.38 -5.24 -7.80
C ARG A 49 10.11 -6.74 -7.90
N GLU A 50 11.15 -7.54 -8.10
CA GLU A 50 11.04 -8.99 -8.16
C GLU A 50 10.57 -9.60 -6.83
N ASN A 51 11.09 -9.11 -5.70
CA ASN A 51 10.70 -9.60 -4.38
C ASN A 51 9.22 -9.31 -4.09
N VAL A 52 8.75 -8.08 -4.35
CA VAL A 52 7.35 -7.70 -4.16
C VAL A 52 6.45 -8.57 -5.05
N ALA A 53 6.77 -8.70 -6.34
CA ALA A 53 5.99 -9.52 -7.26
C ALA A 53 5.93 -11.00 -6.80
N ARG A 54 7.01 -11.54 -6.23
CA ARG A 54 7.05 -12.91 -5.70
C ARG A 54 6.15 -13.06 -4.48
N ILE A 55 6.18 -12.12 -3.54
CA ILE A 55 5.31 -12.10 -2.34
C ILE A 55 3.84 -12.08 -2.76
N LEU A 56 3.49 -11.17 -3.67
CA LEU A 56 2.12 -11.03 -4.17
C LEU A 56 1.64 -12.28 -4.92
N LYS A 57 2.49 -12.85 -5.79
CA LYS A 57 2.19 -14.09 -6.52
C LYS A 57 1.99 -15.29 -5.60
N ALA A 58 2.67 -15.32 -4.46
CA ALA A 58 2.50 -16.38 -3.47
C ALA A 58 1.20 -16.26 -2.66
N GLY A 59 0.42 -15.18 -2.84
CA GLY A 59 -0.83 -14.93 -2.14
C GLY A 59 -0.64 -14.67 -0.64
N LEU A 60 0.54 -14.22 -0.22
CA LEU A 60 0.79 -13.87 1.18
C LEU A 60 -0.06 -12.68 1.60
N PRO A 61 -0.61 -12.68 2.82
CA PRO A 61 -1.34 -11.54 3.34
C PRO A 61 -0.42 -10.32 3.47
N PHE A 62 -0.87 -9.18 2.99
CA PHE A 62 -0.08 -7.96 3.01
C PHE A 62 -0.90 -6.73 3.38
N VAL A 63 -0.21 -5.72 3.87
CA VAL A 63 -0.66 -4.33 4.01
C VAL A 63 0.34 -3.40 3.34
N LEU A 64 -0.04 -2.16 3.12
CA LEU A 64 0.77 -1.18 2.39
C LEU A 64 1.05 0.04 3.28
N GLY A 65 2.30 0.43 3.35
CA GLY A 65 2.78 1.61 4.05
C GLY A 65 3.69 2.48 3.18
N THR A 66 3.94 3.72 3.58
CA THR A 66 4.79 4.66 2.82
C THR A 66 6.11 4.97 3.51
N ASP A 67 6.33 4.44 4.72
CA ASP A 67 7.40 4.85 5.61
C ASP A 67 7.29 6.38 5.89
N ALA A 68 8.25 7.20 5.52
CA ALA A 68 8.25 8.64 5.77
C ALA A 68 7.54 9.49 4.70
N TYR A 69 7.01 8.89 3.63
CA TYR A 69 6.47 9.63 2.48
C TYR A 69 4.96 9.80 2.57
N HIS A 70 4.51 10.60 3.52
CA HIS A 70 3.08 10.93 3.68
C HIS A 70 2.49 11.55 2.41
N GLY A 71 1.27 11.16 2.06
CA GLY A 71 0.60 11.60 0.84
C GLY A 71 0.87 10.74 -0.40
N TYR A 72 1.77 9.77 -0.33
CA TYR A 72 2.10 8.87 -1.45
C TYR A 72 1.53 7.44 -1.30
N LEU A 73 0.61 7.21 -0.37
CA LEU A 73 0.04 5.87 -0.14
C LEU A 73 -0.65 5.31 -1.39
N TYR A 74 -1.27 6.15 -2.21
CA TYR A 74 -1.85 5.73 -3.48
C TYR A 74 -0.83 5.09 -4.43
N ARG A 75 0.44 5.51 -4.38
CA ARG A 75 1.53 4.91 -5.17
C ARG A 75 1.84 3.47 -4.74
N GLU A 76 1.77 3.18 -3.44
CA GLU A 76 1.97 1.81 -2.97
C GLU A 76 0.86 0.89 -3.50
N VAL A 77 -0.40 1.38 -3.55
CA VAL A 77 -1.51 0.65 -4.16
C VAL A 77 -1.27 0.43 -5.66
N GLU A 78 -0.85 1.47 -6.40
CA GLU A 78 -0.52 1.37 -7.82
C GLU A 78 0.59 0.32 -8.06
N TYR A 79 1.67 0.33 -7.29
CA TYR A 79 2.76 -0.64 -7.41
C TYR A 79 2.33 -2.05 -7.05
N ALA A 80 1.50 -2.22 -6.02
CA ALA A 80 0.97 -3.54 -5.67
C ALA A 80 0.16 -4.13 -6.83
N VAL A 81 -0.75 -3.34 -7.43
CA VAL A 81 -1.54 -3.77 -8.59
C VAL A 81 -0.65 -4.02 -9.82
N GLU A 82 0.29 -3.13 -10.12
CA GLU A 82 1.24 -3.29 -11.23
C GLU A 82 2.07 -4.57 -11.11
N LEU A 83 2.40 -4.97 -9.87
CA LEU A 83 3.20 -6.15 -9.56
C LEU A 83 2.38 -7.43 -9.33
N GLY A 84 1.06 -7.37 -9.54
CA GLY A 84 0.20 -8.54 -9.62
C GLY A 84 -0.77 -8.75 -8.47
N ALA A 85 -0.93 -7.77 -7.57
CA ALA A 85 -2.02 -7.81 -6.59
C ALA A 85 -3.38 -7.61 -7.28
N ASP A 86 -4.39 -8.31 -6.80
CA ASP A 86 -5.78 -7.95 -7.11
C ASP A 86 -6.11 -6.56 -6.55
N THR A 87 -6.83 -5.76 -7.33
CA THR A 87 -7.12 -4.36 -6.97
C THR A 87 -7.92 -4.24 -5.67
N VAL A 88 -8.88 -5.15 -5.44
CA VAL A 88 -9.67 -5.16 -4.20
C VAL A 88 -8.76 -5.44 -3.01
N THR A 89 -7.91 -6.46 -3.12
CA THR A 89 -6.95 -6.82 -2.08
C THR A 89 -5.95 -5.69 -1.79
N ALA A 90 -5.46 -5.00 -2.82
CA ALA A 90 -4.57 -3.85 -2.64
C ALA A 90 -5.26 -2.69 -1.92
N LEU A 91 -6.53 -2.41 -2.24
CA LEU A 91 -7.35 -1.41 -1.52
C LEU A 91 -7.62 -1.82 -0.08
N GLN A 92 -7.90 -3.08 0.18
CA GLN A 92 -8.07 -3.61 1.54
C GLN A 92 -6.77 -3.48 2.34
N GLY A 93 -5.61 -3.63 1.69
CA GLY A 93 -4.29 -3.47 2.30
C GLY A 93 -3.99 -2.06 2.85
N VAL A 94 -4.76 -1.05 2.42
CA VAL A 94 -4.69 0.34 2.95
C VAL A 94 -5.95 0.75 3.72
N THR A 95 -6.92 -0.16 3.89
CA THR A 95 -8.19 0.11 4.57
C THR A 95 -8.49 -0.96 5.62
N SER A 96 -9.35 -1.93 5.31
CA SER A 96 -9.84 -2.91 6.29
C SER A 96 -8.74 -3.81 6.83
N HIS A 97 -7.88 -4.39 5.98
CA HIS A 97 -6.79 -5.25 6.45
C HIS A 97 -5.78 -4.48 7.29
N ALA A 98 -5.44 -3.23 6.89
CA ALA A 98 -4.56 -2.39 7.68
C ALA A 98 -5.17 -2.05 9.05
N ALA A 99 -6.47 -1.78 9.09
CA ALA A 99 -7.19 -1.54 10.34
C ALA A 99 -7.19 -2.77 11.25
N ASP A 100 -7.41 -3.96 10.70
CA ASP A 100 -7.39 -5.23 11.45
C ASP A 100 -6.01 -5.50 12.06
N ILE A 101 -4.93 -5.32 11.29
CA ILE A 101 -3.55 -5.50 11.77
C ILE A 101 -3.22 -4.52 12.90
N CYS A 102 -3.76 -3.31 12.84
CA CYS A 102 -3.62 -2.32 13.92
C CYS A 102 -4.57 -2.57 15.12
N GLY A 103 -5.40 -3.61 15.08
CA GLY A 103 -6.40 -3.90 16.11
C GLY A 103 -7.57 -2.89 16.11
N LEU A 104 -7.77 -2.16 15.04
CA LEU A 104 -8.76 -1.08 14.90
C LEU A 104 -9.93 -1.43 13.97
N GLY A 105 -10.00 -2.64 13.40
CA GLY A 105 -11.05 -3.05 12.46
C GLY A 105 -12.47 -2.95 13.03
N HIS A 106 -12.62 -3.01 14.36
CA HIS A 106 -13.90 -2.78 15.04
C HIS A 106 -14.33 -1.31 15.09
N LYS A 107 -13.46 -0.37 14.68
CA LYS A 107 -13.69 1.08 14.72
C LYS A 107 -13.64 1.75 13.36
N LEU A 108 -12.79 1.28 12.45
CA LEU A 108 -12.51 1.94 11.18
C LEU A 108 -12.05 0.92 10.11
N GLY A 109 -11.75 1.41 8.90
CA GLY A 109 -11.23 0.60 7.80
C GLY A 109 -12.31 0.14 6.81
N SER A 110 -13.60 0.30 7.15
CA SER A 110 -14.74 -0.06 6.28
C SER A 110 -15.84 1.00 6.37
N LEU A 111 -16.69 1.06 5.36
CA LEU A 111 -17.90 1.90 5.36
C LEU A 111 -19.07 1.05 5.87
N ALA A 112 -19.32 1.09 7.18
CA ALA A 112 -20.40 0.37 7.81
C ALA A 112 -21.01 1.18 8.97
N PRO A 113 -22.33 1.00 9.27
CA PRO A 113 -22.93 1.63 10.43
C PRO A 113 -22.21 1.27 11.73
N GLY A 114 -21.95 2.27 12.56
CA GLY A 114 -21.26 2.09 13.85
C GLY A 114 -19.74 2.25 13.79
N LEU A 115 -19.15 2.33 12.60
CA LEU A 115 -17.73 2.65 12.46
C LEU A 115 -17.50 4.16 12.33
N ALA A 116 -16.27 4.59 12.62
CA ALA A 116 -15.85 5.99 12.42
C ALA A 116 -16.02 6.39 10.95
N ALA A 117 -16.56 7.56 10.71
CA ALA A 117 -16.73 8.11 9.38
C ALA A 117 -15.41 8.72 8.86
N ASP A 118 -14.42 7.87 8.62
CA ASP A 118 -13.16 8.17 7.96
C ASP A 118 -13.32 7.85 6.47
N ILE A 119 -13.64 8.86 5.66
CA ILE A 119 -14.06 8.65 4.27
C ILE A 119 -13.26 9.55 3.34
N ILE A 120 -12.78 8.97 2.26
CA ILE A 120 -12.29 9.74 1.10
C ILE A 120 -13.18 9.46 -0.11
N ALA A 121 -13.36 10.46 -0.98
CA ALA A 121 -13.92 10.23 -2.30
C ALA A 121 -12.91 10.67 -3.38
N VAL A 122 -12.78 9.84 -4.39
CA VAL A 122 -11.91 10.05 -5.53
C VAL A 122 -12.73 10.25 -6.81
N LYS A 123 -12.16 10.93 -7.79
CA LYS A 123 -12.81 11.10 -9.09
C LYS A 123 -12.54 9.87 -9.96
N GLY A 124 -13.52 8.98 -10.07
CA GLY A 124 -13.43 7.74 -10.86
C GLY A 124 -13.68 6.49 -10.01
N ASN A 125 -13.50 5.34 -10.65
CA ASN A 125 -13.65 4.04 -10.01
C ASN A 125 -12.26 3.40 -9.78
N PRO A 126 -11.77 3.30 -8.54
CA PRO A 126 -10.44 2.73 -8.26
C PRO A 126 -10.35 1.22 -8.58
N LEU A 127 -11.48 0.52 -8.71
CA LEU A 127 -11.49 -0.88 -9.13
C LEU A 127 -11.18 -1.05 -10.62
N GLU A 128 -11.47 -0.04 -11.42
CA GLU A 128 -11.19 -0.02 -12.87
C GLU A 128 -9.85 0.66 -13.17
N GLN A 129 -9.56 1.75 -12.46
CA GLN A 129 -8.37 2.56 -12.66
C GLN A 129 -7.81 3.05 -11.33
N VAL A 130 -6.89 2.29 -10.76
CA VAL A 130 -6.31 2.56 -9.44
C VAL A 130 -5.63 3.93 -9.34
N SER A 131 -5.12 4.50 -10.44
CA SER A 131 -4.48 5.82 -10.47
C SER A 131 -5.41 6.98 -10.08
N CYS A 132 -6.74 6.78 -10.11
CA CYS A 132 -7.69 7.79 -9.64
C CYS A 132 -7.56 8.08 -8.14
N LEU A 133 -6.92 7.19 -7.37
CA LEU A 133 -6.59 7.42 -5.95
C LEU A 133 -5.70 8.64 -5.71
N SER A 134 -4.97 9.11 -6.73
CA SER A 134 -4.21 10.38 -6.68
C SER A 134 -5.11 11.62 -6.66
N GLN A 135 -6.40 11.49 -7.01
CA GLN A 135 -7.34 12.59 -7.19
C GLN A 135 -8.41 12.59 -6.09
N VAL A 136 -7.97 12.69 -4.84
CA VAL A 136 -8.88 12.81 -3.69
C VAL A 136 -9.57 14.16 -3.72
N GLY A 137 -10.89 14.16 -3.94
CA GLY A 137 -11.74 15.36 -3.98
C GLY A 137 -12.41 15.66 -2.63
N PHE A 138 -12.65 14.65 -1.81
CA PHE A 138 -13.33 14.78 -0.53
C PHE A 138 -12.58 14.02 0.55
N VAL A 139 -12.50 14.58 1.74
CA VAL A 139 -11.91 13.94 2.93
C VAL A 139 -12.77 14.22 4.15
N MET A 140 -13.19 13.18 4.84
CA MET A 140 -13.85 13.23 6.13
C MET A 140 -13.05 12.42 7.15
N LYS A 141 -12.89 12.95 8.33
CA LYS A 141 -12.25 12.31 9.49
C LYS A 141 -13.18 12.35 10.68
N ASP A 142 -13.54 11.17 11.19
CA ASP A 142 -14.45 11.03 12.33
C ASP A 142 -15.73 11.87 12.20
N GLY A 143 -16.35 11.84 11.01
CA GLY A 143 -17.54 12.61 10.67
C GLY A 143 -17.31 14.10 10.38
N THR A 144 -16.10 14.62 10.55
CA THR A 144 -15.76 16.02 10.26
C THR A 144 -15.18 16.14 8.85
N ILE A 145 -15.76 17.04 8.04
CA ILE A 145 -15.27 17.30 6.67
C ILE A 145 -13.97 18.11 6.75
N CYS A 146 -12.90 17.56 6.21
CA CYS A 146 -11.57 18.17 6.13
C CYS A 146 -11.27 18.77 4.76
N LYS A 147 -11.90 18.24 3.71
CA LYS A 147 -11.74 18.68 2.31
C LYS A 147 -13.01 18.41 1.52
N GLN A 148 -13.40 19.34 0.67
CA GLN A 148 -14.43 19.19 -0.35
C GLN A 148 -14.18 20.14 -1.54
#